data_aae565b603d7d9af3540b85b6096c998
#
_entry.id   aae565b603d7d9af3540b85b6096c998
#
_cell.length_a   1.000
_cell.length_b   1.000
_cell.length_c   1.000
_cell.angle_alpha   90.00
_cell.angle_beta   90.00
_cell.angle_gamma   90.00
#
_symmetry.space_group_name_H-M   'P 1'
#
loop_
_entity.id
_entity.type
_entity.pdbx_description
1 polymer ?
#
loop_
_entity_poly.entity_id
_entity_poly.type
_entity_poly.pdbx_seq_one_letter_code
_entity_poly.pdbx_strand_id
1 'polypeptide(L)'
;MKTVLIIEDDEISQAFMAQTIALLPAICVTCSSFSEAHELCQNTTIDLIISDLNTADGSLFEHSNCLPASCKILAVSAEINASIIERLRKLGIHEVMAKPMSITALNQRVASLLESDSMQEPLIWDTKKALQALGHNEHILASLKEMFRAELPVMMTTIQQAFDSQHPEQIHEALHKLKASCGFLGASRLLFECSRLDADISAQNIDCFMDVAKQSLALI
;
A
#
# COMPACT_ATOMS: atom_id res chain seq x y z
N MET A 1 -20.33 -4.17 -2.31
CA MET A 1 -19.40 -4.99 -3.08
C MET A 1 -18.45 -4.03 -3.76
N LYS A 2 -17.15 -4.28 -3.76
CA LYS A 2 -16.15 -3.39 -4.34
C LYS A 2 -16.16 -3.45 -5.85
N THR A 3 -15.93 -2.32 -6.53
CA THR A 3 -15.94 -2.22 -8.01
C THR A 3 -14.51 -1.97 -8.52
N VAL A 4 -14.06 -2.83 -9.43
CA VAL A 4 -12.76 -2.73 -10.09
C VAL A 4 -12.99 -2.34 -11.56
N LEU A 5 -12.37 -1.23 -11.98
CA LEU A 5 -12.36 -0.80 -13.38
C LEU A 5 -11.05 -1.26 -14.04
N ILE A 6 -11.15 -1.90 -15.19
CA ILE A 6 -10.00 -2.28 -16.03
C ILE A 6 -9.98 -1.38 -17.26
N ILE A 7 -8.85 -0.71 -17.50
CA ILE A 7 -8.58 0.12 -18.68
C ILE A 7 -7.51 -0.58 -19.51
N GLU A 8 -7.90 -1.20 -20.62
CA GLU A 8 -7.03 -2.03 -21.46
C GLU A 8 -7.64 -2.13 -22.85
N ASP A 9 -6.90 -1.80 -23.89
CA ASP A 9 -7.36 -1.84 -25.28
C ASP A 9 -7.10 -3.18 -25.99
N ASP A 10 -6.17 -4.01 -25.47
CA ASP A 10 -5.98 -5.37 -25.95
C ASP A 10 -7.05 -6.30 -25.37
N GLU A 11 -7.91 -6.84 -26.22
CA GLU A 11 -9.05 -7.68 -25.82
C GLU A 11 -8.61 -8.94 -25.05
N ILE A 12 -7.46 -9.52 -25.37
CA ILE A 12 -6.97 -10.75 -24.72
C ILE A 12 -6.49 -10.41 -23.31
N SER A 13 -5.72 -9.35 -23.14
CA SER A 13 -5.26 -8.86 -21.84
C SER A 13 -6.43 -8.43 -20.96
N GLN A 14 -7.40 -7.71 -21.54
CA GLN A 14 -8.61 -7.28 -20.84
C GLN A 14 -9.43 -8.48 -20.34
N ALA A 15 -9.69 -9.46 -21.21
CA ALA A 15 -10.42 -10.68 -20.86
C ALA A 15 -9.70 -11.49 -19.78
N PHE A 16 -8.37 -11.61 -19.87
CA PHE A 16 -7.56 -12.29 -18.84
C PHE A 16 -7.71 -11.62 -17.47
N MET A 17 -7.56 -10.30 -17.42
CA MET A 17 -7.71 -9.56 -16.17
C MET A 17 -9.16 -9.64 -15.64
N ALA A 18 -10.17 -9.47 -16.49
CA ALA A 18 -11.56 -9.55 -16.09
C ALA A 18 -11.93 -10.93 -15.52
N GLN A 19 -11.50 -12.02 -16.17
CA GLN A 19 -11.71 -13.38 -15.66
C GLN A 19 -10.99 -13.62 -14.33
N THR A 20 -9.80 -13.03 -14.17
CA THR A 20 -9.05 -13.12 -12.93
C THR A 20 -9.78 -12.40 -11.79
N ILE A 21 -10.28 -11.18 -12.04
CA ILE A 21 -11.02 -10.41 -11.03
C ILE A 21 -12.36 -11.08 -10.68
N ALA A 22 -13.00 -11.78 -11.62
CA ALA A 22 -14.24 -12.54 -11.36
C ALA A 22 -14.07 -13.66 -10.29
N LEU A 23 -12.85 -14.04 -9.96
CA LEU A 23 -12.57 -14.97 -8.85
C LEU A 23 -12.60 -14.29 -7.47
N LEU A 24 -12.66 -12.96 -7.42
CA LEU A 24 -12.73 -12.16 -6.19
C LEU A 24 -14.18 -11.72 -5.92
N PRO A 25 -14.54 -11.39 -4.67
CA PRO A 25 -15.85 -10.84 -4.34
C PRO A 25 -15.95 -9.36 -4.75
N ALA A 26 -15.73 -9.07 -6.04
CA ALA A 26 -15.73 -7.73 -6.62
C ALA A 26 -16.54 -7.69 -7.92
N ILE A 27 -17.08 -6.50 -8.24
CA ILE A 27 -17.68 -6.21 -9.53
C ILE A 27 -16.56 -5.78 -10.46
N CYS A 28 -16.45 -6.40 -11.63
CA CYS A 28 -15.50 -6.01 -12.65
C CYS A 28 -16.20 -5.23 -13.76
N VAL A 29 -15.69 -4.05 -14.08
CA VAL A 29 -16.10 -3.21 -15.21
C VAL A 29 -14.88 -3.03 -16.11
N THR A 30 -15.06 -3.10 -17.41
CA THR A 30 -13.96 -2.97 -18.38
C THR A 30 -14.23 -1.85 -19.36
N CYS A 31 -13.19 -1.17 -19.81
CA CYS A 31 -13.21 -0.22 -20.92
C CYS A 31 -11.91 -0.30 -21.72
N SER A 32 -11.93 0.23 -22.94
CA SER A 32 -10.80 0.16 -23.87
C SER A 32 -10.01 1.47 -23.97
N SER A 33 -10.49 2.54 -23.32
CA SER A 33 -9.91 3.87 -23.43
C SER A 33 -10.02 4.68 -22.14
N PHE A 34 -9.19 5.71 -22.00
CA PHE A 34 -9.28 6.66 -20.88
C PHE A 34 -10.52 7.54 -20.98
N SER A 35 -11.01 7.81 -22.18
CA SER A 35 -12.24 8.56 -22.40
C SER A 35 -13.46 7.81 -21.84
N GLU A 36 -13.59 6.52 -22.13
CA GLU A 36 -14.63 5.66 -21.54
C GLU A 36 -14.47 5.52 -20.02
N ALA A 37 -13.23 5.38 -19.55
CA ALA A 37 -12.94 5.30 -18.12
C ALA A 37 -13.42 6.55 -17.38
N HIS A 38 -13.21 7.73 -17.94
CA HIS A 38 -13.67 8.99 -17.37
C HIS A 38 -15.20 9.03 -17.23
N GLU A 39 -15.94 8.63 -18.27
CA GLU A 39 -17.40 8.58 -18.24
C GLU A 39 -17.92 7.56 -17.20
N LEU A 40 -17.29 6.39 -17.11
CA LEU A 40 -17.63 5.37 -16.12
C LEU A 40 -17.40 5.88 -14.69
N CYS A 41 -16.30 6.57 -14.44
CA CYS A 41 -15.98 7.15 -13.13
C CYS A 41 -16.95 8.26 -12.71
N GLN A 42 -17.59 8.95 -13.63
CA GLN A 42 -18.62 9.95 -13.32
C GLN A 42 -19.95 9.31 -12.88
N ASN A 43 -20.26 8.12 -13.39
CA ASN A 43 -21.56 7.46 -13.19
C ASN A 43 -21.51 6.27 -12.21
N THR A 44 -20.32 5.82 -11.85
CA THR A 44 -20.12 4.63 -11.02
C THR A 44 -19.01 4.88 -10.00
N THR A 45 -19.23 4.48 -8.76
CA THR A 45 -18.18 4.51 -7.74
C THR A 45 -17.20 3.37 -8.02
N ILE A 46 -15.96 3.74 -8.32
CA ILE A 46 -14.85 2.81 -8.57
C ILE A 46 -13.97 2.77 -7.32
N ASP A 47 -13.66 1.57 -6.84
CA ASP A 47 -12.80 1.35 -5.68
C ASP A 47 -11.33 1.13 -6.07
N LEU A 48 -11.09 0.54 -7.24
CA LEU A 48 -9.75 0.28 -7.76
C LEU A 48 -9.74 0.38 -9.28
N ILE A 49 -8.73 1.00 -9.84
CA ILE A 49 -8.47 1.02 -11.28
C ILE A 49 -7.26 0.14 -11.57
N ILE A 50 -7.38 -0.78 -12.52
CA ILE A 50 -6.26 -1.49 -13.14
C ILE A 50 -6.10 -0.90 -14.53
N SER A 51 -4.98 -0.26 -14.81
CA SER A 51 -4.78 0.45 -16.08
C SER A 51 -3.51 0.01 -16.77
N ASP A 52 -3.60 -0.30 -18.06
CA ASP A 52 -2.41 -0.27 -18.90
C ASP A 52 -1.81 1.14 -18.88
N LEU A 53 -0.50 1.22 -19.08
CA LEU A 53 0.19 2.50 -19.23
C LEU A 53 -0.18 3.21 -20.52
N ASN A 54 -0.52 2.49 -21.56
CA ASN A 54 -0.84 3.02 -22.88
C ASN A 54 -2.08 2.33 -23.44
N THR A 55 -2.99 3.12 -23.98
CA THR A 55 -4.15 2.69 -24.73
C THR A 55 -4.19 3.43 -26.07
N ALA A 56 -5.12 3.08 -26.93
CA ALA A 56 -5.24 3.69 -28.27
C ALA A 56 -5.47 5.22 -28.22
N ASP A 57 -6.07 5.76 -27.13
CA ASP A 57 -6.37 7.18 -26.97
C ASP A 57 -5.35 7.95 -26.10
N GLY A 58 -4.24 7.30 -25.68
CA GLY A 58 -3.18 7.99 -24.97
C GLY A 58 -2.52 7.16 -23.86
N SER A 59 -1.85 7.84 -22.95
CA SER A 59 -1.13 7.21 -21.85
C SER A 59 -1.72 7.57 -20.49
N LEU A 60 -1.55 6.68 -19.50
CA LEU A 60 -1.92 6.94 -18.11
C LEU A 60 -1.26 8.21 -17.55
N PHE A 61 -0.06 8.55 -18.05
CA PHE A 61 0.63 9.79 -17.66
C PHE A 61 -0.10 11.06 -18.07
N GLU A 62 -0.82 11.02 -19.20
CA GLU A 62 -1.57 12.17 -19.74
C GLU A 62 -2.96 12.25 -19.14
N HIS A 63 -3.57 11.10 -18.85
CA HIS A 63 -4.97 11.01 -18.43
C HIS A 63 -5.17 10.77 -16.92
N SER A 64 -4.10 10.66 -16.13
CA SER A 64 -4.21 10.42 -14.67
C SER A 64 -5.08 11.44 -13.95
N ASN A 65 -5.07 12.71 -14.39
CA ASN A 65 -5.90 13.78 -13.82
C ASN A 65 -7.40 13.65 -14.13
N CYS A 66 -7.77 12.83 -15.11
CA CYS A 66 -9.16 12.54 -15.46
C CYS A 66 -9.76 11.40 -14.62
N LEU A 67 -8.91 10.69 -13.87
CA LEU A 67 -9.32 9.61 -12.99
C LEU A 67 -9.54 10.15 -11.55
N PRO A 68 -10.42 9.52 -10.75
CA PRO A 68 -10.70 9.99 -9.40
C PRO A 68 -9.44 9.95 -8.51
N ALA A 69 -9.05 11.08 -7.95
CA ALA A 69 -7.85 11.20 -7.09
C ALA A 69 -7.93 10.33 -5.82
N SER A 70 -9.12 9.97 -5.38
CA SER A 70 -9.34 9.08 -4.24
C SER A 70 -9.24 7.60 -4.56
N CYS A 71 -9.20 7.25 -5.87
CA CYS A 71 -9.17 5.86 -6.31
C CYS A 71 -7.73 5.36 -6.41
N LYS A 72 -7.47 4.16 -5.91
CA LYS A 72 -6.16 3.51 -6.12
C LYS A 72 -6.02 3.08 -7.56
N ILE A 73 -4.80 3.20 -8.08
CA ILE A 73 -4.49 2.79 -9.44
C ILE A 73 -3.36 1.75 -9.38
N LEU A 74 -3.61 0.57 -9.95
CA LEU A 74 -2.62 -0.44 -10.26
C LEU A 74 -2.24 -0.28 -11.74
N ALA A 75 -1.07 0.28 -12.01
CA ALA A 75 -0.56 0.38 -13.36
C ALA A 75 0.00 -0.98 -13.81
N VAL A 76 -0.34 -1.43 -15.00
CA VAL A 76 0.19 -2.65 -15.60
C VAL A 76 0.91 -2.31 -16.91
N SER A 77 2.04 -2.96 -17.18
CA SER A 77 2.79 -2.70 -18.42
C SER A 77 3.73 -3.85 -18.79
N ALA A 78 3.97 -4.02 -20.08
CA ALA A 78 5.00 -4.93 -20.59
C ALA A 78 6.43 -4.39 -20.30
N GLU A 79 6.59 -3.07 -20.23
CA GLU A 79 7.87 -2.43 -19.94
C GLU A 79 7.78 -1.66 -18.62
N ILE A 80 8.57 -2.11 -17.64
CA ILE A 80 8.72 -1.41 -16.36
C ILE A 80 10.20 -1.16 -16.12
N ASN A 81 10.55 0.12 -15.95
CA ASN A 81 11.90 0.55 -15.60
C ASN A 81 11.85 1.66 -14.53
N ALA A 82 13.02 1.99 -13.99
CA ALA A 82 13.13 2.98 -12.91
C ALA A 82 12.51 4.35 -13.27
N SER A 83 12.65 4.79 -14.53
CA SER A 83 12.09 6.06 -15.02
C SER A 83 10.56 6.04 -15.03
N ILE A 84 9.95 4.94 -15.50
CA ILE A 84 8.49 4.77 -15.50
C ILE A 84 7.97 4.76 -14.06
N ILE A 85 8.60 4.01 -13.16
CA ILE A 85 8.22 3.94 -11.74
C ILE A 85 8.29 5.34 -11.10
N GLU A 86 9.37 6.09 -11.35
CA GLU A 86 9.51 7.43 -10.81
C GLU A 86 8.42 8.40 -11.33
N ARG A 87 8.10 8.33 -12.64
CA ARG A 87 7.03 9.13 -13.23
C ARG A 87 5.66 8.79 -12.63
N LEU A 88 5.36 7.51 -12.44
CA LEU A 88 4.10 7.07 -11.81
C LEU A 88 4.01 7.55 -10.36
N ARG A 89 5.10 7.47 -9.60
CA ARG A 89 5.15 7.98 -8.22
C ARG A 89 4.85 9.49 -8.13
N LYS A 90 5.35 10.28 -9.07
CA LYS A 90 5.04 11.73 -9.14
C LYS A 90 3.56 12.02 -9.38
N LEU A 91 2.82 11.06 -9.94
CA LEU A 91 1.37 11.12 -10.11
C LEU A 91 0.60 10.50 -8.93
N GLY A 92 1.29 10.08 -7.86
CA GLY A 92 0.66 9.40 -6.73
C GLY A 92 0.33 7.92 -7.00
N ILE A 93 0.81 7.35 -8.11
CA ILE A 93 0.58 5.93 -8.46
C ILE A 93 1.78 5.12 -7.98
N HIS A 94 1.61 4.37 -6.90
CA HIS A 94 2.66 3.60 -6.26
C HIS A 94 2.62 2.10 -6.59
N GLU A 95 1.52 1.64 -7.18
CA GLU A 95 1.27 0.25 -7.47
C GLU A 95 1.50 -0.04 -8.95
N VAL A 96 2.48 -0.89 -9.23
CA VAL A 96 2.90 -1.23 -10.60
C VAL A 96 3.10 -2.74 -10.72
N MET A 97 2.63 -3.34 -11.80
CA MET A 97 2.80 -4.77 -12.10
C MET A 97 3.24 -4.99 -13.54
N ALA A 98 4.26 -5.87 -13.73
CA ALA A 98 4.75 -6.22 -15.05
C ALA A 98 3.83 -7.24 -15.75
N LYS A 99 3.62 -7.06 -17.05
CA LYS A 99 3.09 -8.09 -17.95
C LYS A 99 4.27 -8.96 -18.49
N PRO A 100 4.11 -10.29 -18.65
CA PRO A 100 2.95 -11.11 -18.31
C PRO A 100 2.86 -11.37 -16.80
N MET A 101 1.64 -11.37 -16.28
CA MET A 101 1.35 -11.64 -14.87
C MET A 101 0.57 -12.94 -14.69
N SER A 102 0.76 -13.63 -13.56
CA SER A 102 -0.03 -14.81 -13.24
C SER A 102 -1.38 -14.44 -12.59
N ILE A 103 -2.37 -15.33 -12.73
CA ILE A 103 -3.67 -15.21 -12.04
C ILE A 103 -3.48 -15.00 -10.53
N THR A 104 -2.61 -15.80 -9.92
CA THR A 104 -2.33 -15.72 -8.47
C THR A 104 -1.73 -14.37 -8.09
N ALA A 105 -0.76 -13.86 -8.85
CA ALA A 105 -0.11 -12.59 -8.55
C ALA A 105 -1.08 -11.41 -8.69
N LEU A 106 -1.91 -11.39 -9.74
CA LEU A 106 -2.90 -10.34 -9.94
C LEU A 106 -3.97 -10.39 -8.84
N ASN A 107 -4.52 -11.58 -8.52
CA ASN A 107 -5.51 -11.73 -7.47
C ASN A 107 -5.00 -11.29 -6.10
N GLN A 108 -3.79 -11.70 -5.72
CA GLN A 108 -3.19 -11.30 -4.45
C GLN A 108 -3.01 -9.79 -4.36
N ARG A 109 -2.53 -9.16 -5.45
CA ARG A 109 -2.34 -7.70 -5.47
C ARG A 109 -3.66 -6.95 -5.39
N VAL A 110 -4.64 -7.35 -6.19
CA VAL A 110 -5.97 -6.72 -6.20
C VAL A 110 -6.69 -6.91 -4.87
N ALA A 111 -6.68 -8.12 -4.30
CA ALA A 111 -7.26 -8.36 -2.98
C ALA A 111 -6.64 -7.45 -1.92
N SER A 112 -5.31 -7.36 -1.88
CA SER A 112 -4.60 -6.47 -0.97
C SER A 112 -5.00 -5.00 -1.14
N LEU A 113 -5.16 -4.53 -2.39
CA LEU A 113 -5.55 -3.15 -2.68
C LEU A 113 -7.01 -2.85 -2.31
N LEU A 114 -7.91 -3.80 -2.53
CA LEU A 114 -9.33 -3.67 -2.18
C LEU A 114 -9.57 -3.77 -0.66
N GLU A 115 -8.81 -4.60 0.05
CA GLU A 115 -8.89 -4.74 1.51
C GLU A 115 -8.37 -3.48 2.21
N SER A 116 -7.37 -2.80 1.65
CA SER A 116 -6.82 -1.57 2.20
C SER A 116 -7.75 -0.34 2.05
N ASP A 117 -8.89 -0.47 1.35
CA ASP A 117 -9.94 0.56 1.23
C ASP A 117 -10.99 0.54 2.35
N SER A 118 -10.96 -0.43 3.24
CA SER A 118 -11.50 -0.16 4.55
C SER A 118 -10.55 0.86 5.18
N MET A 119 -10.98 2.10 5.38
CA MET A 119 -10.38 3.05 6.32
C MET A 119 -10.56 2.51 7.77
N GLN A 120 -10.36 1.25 7.99
CA GLN A 120 -9.95 0.73 9.27
C GLN A 120 -8.45 0.96 9.31
N GLU A 121 -8.08 1.99 10.05
CA GLU A 121 -6.70 2.17 10.48
C GLU A 121 -6.14 0.80 10.84
N PRO A 122 -4.95 0.41 10.34
CA PRO A 122 -4.38 -0.89 10.64
C PRO A 122 -4.53 -1.17 12.14
N LEU A 123 -4.89 -2.39 12.50
CA LEU A 123 -4.97 -2.77 13.91
C LEU A 123 -3.67 -2.37 14.59
N ILE A 124 -3.75 -1.79 15.78
CA ILE A 124 -2.55 -1.43 16.55
C ILE A 124 -1.69 -2.70 16.68
N TRP A 125 -2.33 -3.83 17.05
CA TRP A 125 -1.72 -5.15 17.12
C TRP A 125 -2.52 -6.18 16.33
N ASP A 126 -1.94 -6.75 15.28
CA ASP A 126 -2.48 -7.91 14.56
C ASP A 126 -1.86 -9.20 15.14
N THR A 127 -2.41 -9.65 16.26
CA THR A 127 -1.94 -10.85 16.95
C THR A 127 -2.03 -12.10 16.07
N LYS A 128 -3.01 -12.19 15.18
CA LYS A 128 -3.16 -13.31 14.25
C LYS A 128 -1.99 -13.39 13.28
N LYS A 129 -1.61 -12.26 12.70
CA LYS A 129 -0.47 -12.15 11.78
C LYS A 129 0.86 -12.46 12.51
N ALA A 130 1.03 -11.93 13.72
CA ALA A 130 2.20 -12.23 14.55
C ALA A 130 2.33 -13.72 14.87
N LEU A 131 1.26 -14.37 15.30
CA LEU A 131 1.27 -15.81 15.60
C LEU A 131 1.56 -16.67 14.36
N GLN A 132 1.03 -16.30 13.19
CA GLN A 132 1.37 -16.96 11.93
C GLN A 132 2.87 -16.86 11.62
N ALA A 133 3.46 -15.67 11.77
CA ALA A 133 4.89 -15.45 11.54
C ALA A 133 5.79 -16.23 12.52
N LEU A 134 5.31 -16.47 13.74
CA LEU A 134 6.04 -17.15 14.82
C LEU A 134 5.64 -18.62 14.99
N GLY A 135 5.02 -19.23 13.98
CA GLY A 135 4.62 -20.65 14.04
C GLY A 135 3.60 -20.95 15.14
N HIS A 136 2.70 -20.03 15.44
CA HIS A 136 1.67 -20.11 16.49
C HIS A 136 2.22 -20.24 17.91
N ASN A 137 3.44 -19.73 18.17
CA ASN A 137 4.08 -19.80 19.48
C ASN A 137 3.78 -18.54 20.32
N GLU A 138 2.81 -18.62 21.21
CA GLU A 138 2.38 -17.53 22.08
C GLU A 138 3.46 -17.10 23.08
N HIS A 139 4.29 -18.04 23.57
CA HIS A 139 5.37 -17.73 24.49
C HIS A 139 6.45 -16.87 23.83
N ILE A 140 6.82 -17.19 22.59
CA ILE A 140 7.76 -16.38 21.82
C ILE A 140 7.18 -15.00 21.59
N LEU A 141 5.92 -14.91 21.19
CA LEU A 141 5.25 -13.62 20.96
C LEU A 141 5.27 -12.75 22.24
N ALA A 142 4.91 -13.34 23.40
CA ALA A 142 4.91 -12.62 24.67
C ALA A 142 6.31 -12.09 25.03
N SER A 143 7.34 -12.94 24.90
CA SER A 143 8.72 -12.54 25.17
C SER A 143 9.20 -11.41 24.25
N LEU A 144 8.90 -11.50 22.97
CA LEU A 144 9.27 -10.46 22.00
C LEU A 144 8.50 -9.15 22.24
N LYS A 145 7.25 -9.20 22.68
CA LYS A 145 6.49 -8.02 23.07
C LYS A 145 7.12 -7.31 24.27
N GLU A 146 7.55 -8.03 25.29
CA GLU A 146 8.25 -7.43 26.45
C GLU A 146 9.58 -6.78 26.04
N MET A 147 10.35 -7.40 25.15
CA MET A 147 11.56 -6.78 24.61
C MET A 147 11.23 -5.50 23.84
N PHE A 148 10.20 -5.54 22.99
CA PHE A 148 9.75 -4.39 22.22
C PHE A 148 9.23 -3.24 23.10
N ARG A 149 8.55 -3.57 24.21
CA ARG A 149 8.11 -2.61 25.22
C ARG A 149 9.26 -1.80 25.82
N ALA A 150 10.41 -2.45 26.00
CA ALA A 150 11.62 -1.78 26.50
C ALA A 150 12.34 -0.97 25.39
N GLU A 151 12.35 -1.48 24.16
CA GLU A 151 13.06 -0.89 23.03
C GLU A 151 12.34 0.32 22.42
N LEU A 152 11.02 0.26 22.26
CA LEU A 152 10.26 1.29 21.55
C LEU A 152 10.43 2.71 22.12
N PRO A 153 10.43 2.96 23.45
CA PRO A 153 10.66 4.30 23.98
C PRO A 153 12.04 4.87 23.64
N VAL A 154 13.06 4.01 23.57
CA VAL A 154 14.42 4.40 23.19
C VAL A 154 14.44 4.81 21.72
N MET A 155 13.81 4.03 20.85
CA MET A 155 13.69 4.35 19.42
C MET A 155 12.92 5.64 19.18
N MET A 156 11.82 5.86 19.91
CA MET A 156 11.06 7.12 19.84
C MET A 156 11.93 8.32 20.18
N THR A 157 12.70 8.23 21.25
CA THR A 157 13.64 9.30 21.68
C THR A 157 14.71 9.54 20.62
N THR A 158 15.28 8.48 20.06
CA THR A 158 16.30 8.56 19.00
C THR A 158 15.74 9.26 17.74
N ILE A 159 14.54 8.87 17.30
CA ILE A 159 13.90 9.47 16.14
C ILE A 159 13.59 10.96 16.38
N GLN A 160 13.06 11.31 17.56
CA GLN A 160 12.77 12.71 17.90
C GLN A 160 14.04 13.57 17.94
N GLN A 161 15.09 13.10 18.59
CA GLN A 161 16.36 13.82 18.65
C GLN A 161 17.01 13.99 17.28
N ALA A 162 16.95 12.96 16.44
CA ALA A 162 17.46 13.01 15.08
C ALA A 162 16.65 14.01 14.21
N PHE A 163 15.33 14.10 14.42
CA PHE A 163 14.48 15.08 13.75
C PHE A 163 14.82 16.51 14.17
N ASP A 164 14.91 16.75 15.48
CA ASP A 164 15.23 18.08 16.05
C ASP A 164 16.64 18.55 15.63
N SER A 165 17.56 17.61 15.44
CA SER A 165 18.95 17.87 15.03
C SER A 165 19.14 17.86 13.51
N GLN A 166 18.06 17.64 12.71
CA GLN A 166 18.08 17.59 11.25
C GLN A 166 19.02 16.51 10.68
N HIS A 167 19.04 15.33 11.29
CA HIS A 167 19.79 14.17 10.84
C HIS A 167 18.88 13.06 10.24
N PRO A 168 18.42 13.19 8.98
CA PRO A 168 17.49 12.26 8.37
C PRO A 168 18.03 10.83 8.27
N GLU A 169 19.35 10.67 8.09
CA GLU A 169 20.00 9.36 8.00
C GLU A 169 19.80 8.52 9.27
N GLN A 170 19.86 9.16 10.46
CA GLN A 170 19.62 8.48 11.73
C GLN A 170 18.15 8.09 11.91
N ILE A 171 17.22 8.88 11.36
CA ILE A 171 15.80 8.55 11.34
C ILE A 171 15.59 7.31 10.48
N HIS A 172 16.12 7.28 9.25
CA HIS A 172 16.02 6.13 8.34
C HIS A 172 16.58 4.85 8.97
N GLU A 173 17.74 4.93 9.64
CA GLU A 173 18.36 3.78 10.32
C GLU A 173 17.48 3.24 11.46
N ALA A 174 16.96 4.14 12.30
CA ALA A 174 16.06 3.77 13.40
C ALA A 174 14.74 3.18 12.90
N LEU A 175 14.14 3.77 11.87
CA LEU A 175 12.92 3.28 11.25
C LEU A 175 13.12 1.92 10.58
N HIS A 176 14.27 1.69 9.96
CA HIS A 176 14.57 0.38 9.35
C HIS A 176 14.58 -0.74 10.39
N LYS A 177 15.21 -0.54 11.54
CA LYS A 177 15.22 -1.49 12.66
C LYS A 177 13.81 -1.70 13.21
N LEU A 178 13.08 -0.61 13.42
CA LEU A 178 11.73 -0.65 13.98
C LEU A 178 10.72 -1.36 13.07
N LYS A 179 10.80 -1.16 11.75
CA LYS A 179 9.94 -1.85 10.78
C LYS A 179 10.08 -3.37 10.85
N ALA A 180 11.29 -3.89 11.03
CA ALA A 180 11.52 -5.32 11.17
C ALA A 180 10.82 -5.86 12.43
N SER A 181 11.02 -5.22 13.58
CA SER A 181 10.35 -5.60 14.84
C SER A 181 8.83 -5.52 14.74
N CYS A 182 8.29 -4.44 14.15
CA CYS A 182 6.85 -4.27 13.94
C CYS A 182 6.25 -5.39 13.05
N GLY A 183 6.99 -5.80 12.00
CA GLY A 183 6.56 -6.86 11.10
C GLY A 183 6.38 -8.21 11.80
N PHE A 184 7.34 -8.61 12.63
CA PHE A 184 7.27 -9.86 13.39
C PHE A 184 6.22 -9.86 14.50
N LEU A 185 6.03 -8.71 15.14
CA LEU A 185 5.12 -8.57 16.28
C LEU A 185 3.66 -8.28 15.88
N GLY A 186 3.41 -8.03 14.60
CA GLY A 186 2.08 -7.64 14.13
C GLY A 186 1.67 -6.23 14.59
N ALA A 187 2.62 -5.33 14.88
CA ALA A 187 2.37 -3.93 15.18
C ALA A 187 2.06 -3.18 13.88
N SER A 188 0.94 -3.54 13.24
CA SER A 188 0.64 -3.19 11.85
C SER A 188 0.45 -1.68 11.65
N ARG A 189 -0.19 -1.00 12.62
CA ARG A 189 -0.38 0.45 12.54
C ARG A 189 0.93 1.21 12.72
N LEU A 190 1.77 0.78 13.65
CA LEU A 190 3.08 1.38 13.84
C LEU A 190 3.99 1.15 12.63
N LEU A 191 3.95 -0.05 12.02
CA LEU A 191 4.65 -0.34 10.78
C LEU A 191 4.23 0.59 9.63
N PHE A 192 2.94 0.87 9.52
CA PHE A 192 2.40 1.82 8.55
C PHE A 192 2.96 3.23 8.77
N GLU A 193 2.91 3.74 10.03
CA GLU A 193 3.45 5.07 10.36
C GLU A 193 4.98 5.14 10.17
N CYS A 194 5.72 4.08 10.50
CA CYS A 194 7.15 3.99 10.20
C CYS A 194 7.42 4.14 8.69
N SER A 195 6.61 3.49 7.86
CA SER A 195 6.79 3.54 6.40
C SER A 195 6.43 4.91 5.83
N ARG A 196 5.41 5.57 6.40
CA ARG A 196 5.00 6.92 6.02
C ARG A 196 6.05 7.96 6.39
N LEU A 197 6.59 7.88 7.61
CA LEU A 197 7.65 8.77 8.08
C LEU A 197 8.96 8.57 7.30
N ASP A 198 9.28 7.34 6.92
CA ASP A 198 10.46 7.02 6.11
C ASP A 198 10.37 7.56 4.68
N ALA A 199 9.15 7.66 4.13
CA ALA A 199 8.91 8.24 2.81
C ALA A 199 8.91 9.78 2.81
N ASP A 200 8.44 10.40 3.89
CA ASP A 200 8.35 11.85 4.06
C ASP A 200 8.60 12.24 5.52
N ILE A 201 9.82 12.74 5.78
CA ILE A 201 10.23 13.22 7.12
C ILE A 201 9.69 14.63 7.32
N SER A 202 8.48 14.72 7.87
CA SER A 202 7.80 15.98 8.20
C SER A 202 7.33 16.00 9.66
N ALA A 203 7.12 17.20 10.21
CA ALA A 203 6.62 17.36 11.59
C ALA A 203 5.29 16.63 11.80
N GLN A 204 4.38 16.69 10.81
CA GLN A 204 3.10 15.99 10.87
C GLN A 204 3.27 14.47 10.95
N ASN A 205 4.20 13.90 10.18
CA ASN A 205 4.44 12.44 10.17
C ASN A 205 5.17 11.98 11.45
N ILE A 206 6.04 12.83 12.02
CA ILE A 206 6.64 12.60 13.35
C ILE A 206 5.55 12.54 14.43
N ASP A 207 4.66 13.51 14.47
CA ASP A 207 3.58 13.56 15.46
C ASP A 207 2.68 12.32 15.36
N CYS A 208 2.27 11.95 14.15
CA CYS A 208 1.47 10.74 13.93
C CYS A 208 2.20 9.45 14.36
N PHE A 209 3.47 9.32 14.02
CA PHE A 209 4.31 8.20 14.46
C PHE A 209 4.38 8.13 16.00
N MET A 210 4.66 9.26 16.67
CA MET A 210 4.77 9.33 18.14
C MET A 210 3.46 8.95 18.83
N ASP A 211 2.32 9.38 18.32
CA ASP A 211 1.02 9.06 18.88
C ASP A 211 0.69 7.57 18.73
N VAL A 212 0.95 6.98 17.57
CA VAL A 212 0.73 5.54 17.36
C VAL A 212 1.71 4.68 18.16
N ALA A 213 2.95 5.13 18.32
CA ALA A 213 3.93 4.45 19.17
C ALA A 213 3.50 4.42 20.65
N LYS A 214 2.99 5.54 21.18
CA LYS A 214 2.41 5.60 22.54
C LYS A 214 1.19 4.69 22.68
N GLN A 215 0.28 4.67 21.71
CA GLN A 215 -0.86 3.76 21.69
C GLN A 215 -0.44 2.30 21.68
N SER A 216 0.59 1.97 20.88
CA SER A 216 1.15 0.62 20.82
C SER A 216 1.72 0.18 22.16
N LEU A 217 2.44 1.06 22.87
CA LEU A 217 2.97 0.79 24.21
C LEU A 217 1.88 0.57 25.27
N ALA A 218 0.77 1.28 25.17
CA ALA A 218 -0.33 1.18 26.11
C ALA A 218 -1.10 -0.16 25.99
N LEU A 219 -0.95 -0.88 24.88
CA LEU A 219 -1.67 -2.11 24.56
C LEU A 219 -0.79 -3.37 24.54
N ILE A 220 0.50 -3.26 24.92
CA ILE A 220 1.43 -4.40 25.11
C ILE A 220 1.15 -5.12 26.48
#